data_d0245aca28d3a79180f1ae6824ea4499
#
_entry.id   d0245aca28d3a79180f1ae6824ea4499
#
_cell.length_a   1.000
_cell.length_b   1.000
_cell.length_c   1.000
_cell.angle_alpha   90.00
_cell.angle_beta   90.00
_cell.angle_gamma   90.00
#
_symmetry.space_group_name_H-M   'P 1'
#
loop_
_entity.id
_entity.type
_entity.pdbx_description
1 polymer ?
#
loop_
_entity_poly.entity_id
_entity_poly.type
_entity_poly.pdbx_seq_one_letter_code
_entity_poly.pdbx_strand_id
1 'polypeptide(L)'
;MSRGLGDVYKRQLEPLPLGTGLQIESDISYGYLNHSFQNAVFEGIRMSCQSGLHGWEVTDLKVTFTQAEYYSPVSTPADFRQLTPYVFRLALQQSGVDILEPMLYFELQIPQAASSKAITDLQKMMSEIEDISCNNEWCHIKGKVPLNTSKNYASEVSSYTKGLGIFMVKPCGYQITKGGYSDNIRMNEKDKLLFMFQKSMSSK
;
A
#
# COMPACT_ATOMS: atom_id res chain seq x y z
N MET A 1 21.49 -29.24 5.99
CA MET A 1 20.17 -28.65 6.10
C MET A 1 20.29 -27.19 5.68
N SER A 2 20.00 -26.88 4.44
CA SER A 2 19.99 -25.52 3.91
C SER A 2 18.70 -24.86 4.40
N ARG A 3 18.79 -24.00 5.43
CA ARG A 3 17.69 -23.09 5.77
C ARG A 3 17.66 -22.03 4.68
N GLY A 4 16.67 -22.11 3.79
CA GLY A 4 16.52 -21.16 2.69
C GLY A 4 16.37 -19.75 3.22
N LEU A 5 17.00 -18.79 2.55
CA LEU A 5 16.90 -17.34 2.78
C LEU A 5 15.44 -16.86 3.01
N GLY A 6 14.44 -17.56 2.45
CA GLY A 6 13.03 -17.22 2.58
C GLY A 6 12.45 -17.28 3.99
N ASP A 7 12.92 -18.17 4.86
CA ASP A 7 12.41 -18.29 6.22
C ASP A 7 12.89 -17.16 7.15
N VAL A 8 14.07 -16.62 6.89
CA VAL A 8 14.65 -15.51 7.66
C VAL A 8 13.88 -14.21 7.38
N TYR A 9 13.50 -13.97 6.13
CA TYR A 9 12.85 -12.73 5.72
C TYR A 9 11.34 -12.67 6.06
N LYS A 10 10.63 -13.78 6.07
CA LYS A 10 9.20 -13.81 6.48
C LYS A 10 8.96 -13.38 7.93
N ARG A 11 9.94 -13.53 8.79
CA ARG A 11 9.88 -13.10 10.20
C ARG A 11 10.28 -11.64 10.41
N GLN A 12 10.75 -10.94 9.37
CA GLN A 12 11.25 -9.57 9.44
C GLN A 12 10.24 -8.51 9.00
N LEU A 13 9.16 -8.91 8.34
CA LEU A 13 8.11 -8.01 7.88
C LEU A 13 6.82 -8.29 8.62
N GLU A 14 6.30 -7.30 9.33
CA GLU A 14 5.04 -7.39 10.07
C GLU A 14 4.09 -6.28 9.59
N PRO A 15 2.85 -6.62 9.18
CA PRO A 15 1.87 -5.59 8.83
C PRO A 15 1.46 -4.82 10.08
N LEU A 16 1.28 -3.52 9.93
CA LEU A 16 0.79 -2.63 10.97
C LEU A 16 -0.63 -2.14 10.64
N PRO A 17 -1.37 -1.62 11.63
CA PRO A 17 -2.66 -0.99 11.38
C PRO A 17 -2.55 0.15 10.37
N LEU A 18 -3.59 0.35 9.56
CA LEU A 18 -3.65 1.40 8.54
C LEU A 18 -3.37 2.79 9.14
N GLY A 19 -2.49 3.54 8.48
CA GLY A 19 -2.09 4.88 8.91
C GLY A 19 -0.96 4.92 9.95
N THR A 20 -0.37 3.77 10.31
CA THR A 20 0.77 3.72 11.25
C THR A 20 2.08 4.15 10.58
N GLY A 21 2.20 3.94 9.27
CA GLY A 21 3.40 4.23 8.50
C GLY A 21 4.49 3.15 8.65
N LEU A 22 5.72 3.51 8.26
CA LEU A 22 6.88 2.61 8.27
C LEU A 22 7.62 2.68 9.60
N GLN A 23 7.79 1.53 10.26
CA GLN A 23 8.63 1.36 11.43
C GLN A 23 9.82 0.46 11.10
N ILE A 24 11.03 0.87 11.52
CA ILE A 24 12.26 0.07 11.27
C ILE A 24 12.98 -0.08 12.60
N GLU A 25 13.26 -1.32 12.97
CA GLU A 25 13.98 -1.69 14.18
C GLU A 25 15.14 -2.64 13.86
N SER A 26 16.09 -2.76 14.79
CA SER A 26 17.20 -3.70 14.69
C SER A 26 17.38 -4.45 15.99
N ASP A 27 17.47 -5.77 15.89
CA ASP A 27 17.84 -6.66 16.99
C ASP A 27 19.36 -6.90 17.05
N ILE A 28 20.12 -6.32 16.09
CA ILE A 28 21.57 -6.50 16.01
C ILE A 28 22.26 -5.47 16.90
N SER A 29 23.11 -5.94 17.79
CA SER A 29 23.90 -5.06 18.66
C SER A 29 24.90 -4.22 17.85
N TYR A 30 25.12 -2.97 18.27
CA TYR A 30 26.11 -2.10 17.65
C TYR A 30 27.56 -2.59 17.82
N GLY A 31 27.81 -3.46 18.80
CA GLY A 31 29.11 -4.10 18.97
C GLY A 31 29.39 -5.16 17.91
N TYR A 32 28.35 -5.80 17.35
CA TYR A 32 28.47 -6.76 16.27
C TYR A 32 28.47 -6.07 14.89
N LEU A 33 27.51 -5.19 14.63
CA LEU A 33 27.42 -4.41 13.40
C LEU A 33 27.26 -2.94 13.74
N ASN A 34 28.29 -2.13 13.43
CA ASN A 34 28.31 -0.73 13.83
C ASN A 34 27.21 0.13 13.17
N HIS A 35 27.00 1.32 13.69
CA HIS A 35 25.96 2.25 13.26
C HIS A 35 25.96 2.56 11.76
N SER A 36 27.14 2.67 11.14
CA SER A 36 27.22 3.04 9.71
C SER A 36 26.61 1.97 8.80
N PHE A 37 26.79 0.69 9.14
CA PHE A 37 26.19 -0.43 8.41
C PHE A 37 24.67 -0.49 8.65
N GLN A 38 24.23 -0.39 9.91
CA GLN A 38 22.81 -0.43 10.23
C GLN A 38 22.05 0.74 9.59
N ASN A 39 22.62 1.95 9.63
CA ASN A 39 22.04 3.11 8.96
C ASN A 39 21.95 2.91 7.45
N ALA A 40 22.93 2.30 6.82
CA ALA A 40 22.89 1.99 5.39
C ALA A 40 21.73 1.05 5.02
N VAL A 41 21.44 0.04 5.88
CA VAL A 41 20.27 -0.82 5.74
C VAL A 41 18.97 -0.03 5.89
N PHE A 42 18.85 0.80 6.94
CA PHE A 42 17.65 1.61 7.18
C PHE A 42 17.36 2.58 6.05
N GLU A 43 18.39 3.25 5.51
CA GLU A 43 18.26 4.09 4.32
C GLU A 43 17.79 3.29 3.10
N GLY A 44 18.38 2.11 2.87
CA GLY A 44 17.99 1.21 1.80
C GLY A 44 16.52 0.77 1.87
N ILE A 45 16.02 0.45 3.09
CA ILE A 45 14.60 0.12 3.32
C ILE A 45 13.72 1.33 3.01
N ARG A 46 14.02 2.52 3.57
CA ARG A 46 13.23 3.74 3.32
C ARG A 46 13.14 4.07 1.83
N MET A 47 14.24 3.99 1.11
CA MET A 47 14.26 4.21 -0.34
C MET A 47 13.42 3.17 -1.09
N SER A 48 13.46 1.91 -0.65
CA SER A 48 12.70 0.82 -1.26
C SER A 48 11.20 0.95 -1.04
N CYS A 49 10.78 1.50 0.12
CA CYS A 49 9.37 1.75 0.42
C CYS A 49 8.77 2.85 -0.47
N GLN A 50 9.56 3.77 -1.03
CA GLN A 50 9.07 4.80 -1.95
C GLN A 50 8.53 4.21 -3.26
N SER A 51 8.97 3.03 -3.64
CA SER A 51 8.52 2.36 -4.86
C SER A 51 8.52 0.84 -4.68
N GLY A 52 7.44 0.32 -4.11
CA GLY A 52 7.24 -1.12 -3.88
C GLY A 52 7.04 -1.92 -5.16
N LEU A 53 6.45 -3.12 -5.03
CA LEU A 53 6.30 -4.09 -6.14
C LEU A 53 5.52 -3.53 -7.32
N HIS A 54 4.49 -2.72 -7.06
CA HIS A 54 3.63 -2.13 -8.07
C HIS A 54 4.05 -0.70 -8.47
N GLY A 55 5.17 -0.20 -7.93
CA GLY A 55 5.65 1.17 -8.18
C GLY A 55 4.96 2.22 -7.31
N TRP A 56 4.17 1.81 -6.33
CA TRP A 56 3.55 2.67 -5.31
C TRP A 56 4.30 2.60 -3.98
N GLU A 57 4.09 3.58 -3.13
CA GLU A 57 4.67 3.61 -1.80
C GLU A 57 4.19 2.42 -0.96
N VAL A 58 5.12 1.82 -0.20
CA VAL A 58 4.84 0.77 0.79
C VAL A 58 4.75 1.44 2.16
N THR A 59 3.63 1.25 2.84
CA THR A 59 3.37 1.82 4.16
C THR A 59 2.79 0.79 5.11
N ASP A 60 2.56 1.17 6.36
CA ASP A 60 1.94 0.36 7.41
C ASP A 60 2.66 -0.97 7.62
N LEU A 61 3.98 -0.89 7.71
CA LEU A 61 4.88 -2.03 7.80
C LEU A 61 5.93 -1.81 8.90
N LYS A 62 6.13 -2.83 9.74
CA LYS A 62 7.29 -2.93 10.62
C LYS A 62 8.34 -3.84 9.98
N VAL A 63 9.56 -3.34 9.90
CA VAL A 63 10.73 -4.10 9.40
C VAL A 63 11.71 -4.27 10.55
N THR A 64 11.99 -5.52 10.92
CA THR A 64 12.99 -5.83 11.95
C THR A 64 14.24 -6.42 11.32
N PHE A 65 15.38 -5.78 11.51
CA PHE A 65 16.68 -6.23 11.03
C PHE A 65 17.30 -7.18 12.06
N THR A 66 17.25 -8.48 11.79
CA THR A 66 17.57 -9.52 12.79
C THR A 66 18.94 -10.18 12.59
N GLN A 67 19.46 -10.22 11.37
CA GLN A 67 20.72 -10.90 11.07
C GLN A 67 21.54 -10.14 10.02
N ALA A 68 22.84 -10.14 10.20
CA ALA A 68 23.81 -9.65 9.23
C ALA A 68 25.11 -10.46 9.32
N GLU A 69 25.74 -10.61 8.18
CA GLU A 69 27.11 -11.10 8.09
C GLU A 69 27.95 -10.07 7.32
N TYR A 70 29.15 -9.81 7.80
CA TYR A 70 30.09 -8.94 7.11
C TYR A 70 31.51 -9.47 7.26
N TYR A 71 32.34 -9.18 6.28
CA TYR A 71 33.75 -9.59 6.26
C TYR A 71 34.66 -8.36 6.35
N SER A 72 35.27 -8.14 7.49
CA SER A 72 36.27 -7.08 7.67
C SER A 72 37.61 -7.48 7.02
N PRO A 73 38.27 -6.58 6.26
CA PRO A 73 37.92 -5.19 5.94
C PRO A 73 37.14 -5.00 4.62
N VAL A 74 36.65 -6.06 4.01
CA VAL A 74 36.13 -6.07 2.64
C VAL A 74 34.73 -5.44 2.54
N SER A 75 33.82 -5.79 3.49
CA SER A 75 32.44 -5.27 3.46
C SER A 75 32.39 -3.79 3.83
N THR A 76 31.60 -3.03 3.08
CA THR A 76 31.40 -1.59 3.29
C THR A 76 29.91 -1.25 3.53
N PRO A 77 29.57 -0.13 4.18
CA PRO A 77 28.18 0.32 4.29
C PRO A 77 27.49 0.52 2.93
N ALA A 78 28.27 0.83 1.88
CA ALA A 78 27.74 0.97 0.52
C ALA A 78 27.18 -0.35 -0.01
N ASP A 79 27.82 -1.47 0.29
CA ASP A 79 27.37 -2.80 -0.13
C ASP A 79 26.01 -3.13 0.51
N PHE A 80 25.83 -2.81 1.78
CA PHE A 80 24.56 -2.98 2.48
C PHE A 80 23.46 -2.08 1.88
N ARG A 81 23.77 -0.81 1.60
CA ARG A 81 22.82 0.12 0.97
C ARG A 81 22.38 -0.37 -0.40
N GLN A 82 23.28 -0.94 -1.19
CA GLN A 82 22.97 -1.47 -2.53
C GLN A 82 22.19 -2.80 -2.48
N LEU A 83 22.49 -3.67 -1.54
CA LEU A 83 21.88 -5.00 -1.44
C LEU A 83 20.48 -4.95 -0.82
N THR A 84 20.26 -4.08 0.17
CA THR A 84 19.00 -3.99 0.93
C THR A 84 17.75 -3.86 0.06
N PRO A 85 17.70 -3.00 -0.98
CA PRO A 85 16.52 -2.88 -1.84
C PRO A 85 16.11 -4.20 -2.50
N TYR A 86 17.06 -5.00 -2.92
CA TYR A 86 16.77 -6.30 -3.56
C TYR A 86 16.20 -7.30 -2.57
N VAL A 87 16.84 -7.40 -1.39
CA VAL A 87 16.39 -8.29 -0.32
C VAL A 87 15.00 -7.90 0.16
N PHE A 88 14.75 -6.62 0.39
CA PHE A 88 13.46 -6.10 0.82
C PHE A 88 12.36 -6.38 -0.21
N ARG A 89 12.65 -6.18 -1.48
CA ARG A 89 11.70 -6.45 -2.57
C ARG A 89 11.34 -7.94 -2.67
N LEU A 90 12.32 -8.83 -2.48
CA LEU A 90 12.08 -10.27 -2.42
C LEU A 90 11.20 -10.66 -1.22
N ALA A 91 11.43 -10.04 -0.07
CA ALA A 91 10.62 -10.27 1.12
C ALA A 91 9.16 -9.84 0.89
N LEU A 92 8.93 -8.68 0.26
CA LEU A 92 7.59 -8.23 -0.12
C LEU A 92 6.91 -9.18 -1.10
N GLN A 93 7.64 -9.72 -2.09
CA GLN A 93 7.10 -10.71 -3.02
C GLN A 93 6.66 -12.01 -2.35
N GLN A 94 7.43 -12.48 -1.36
CA GLN A 94 7.12 -13.71 -0.63
C GLN A 94 5.99 -13.53 0.37
N SER A 95 5.90 -12.38 1.02
CA SER A 95 4.85 -12.07 2.01
C SER A 95 3.52 -11.72 1.35
N GLY A 96 3.55 -11.27 0.09
CA GLY A 96 2.43 -10.60 -0.56
C GLY A 96 2.28 -9.15 -0.06
N VAL A 97 1.52 -8.37 -0.80
CA VAL A 97 1.17 -6.99 -0.44
C VAL A 97 -0.29 -6.73 -0.79
N ASP A 98 -0.99 -6.06 0.11
CA ASP A 98 -2.32 -5.55 -0.16
C ASP A 98 -2.24 -4.15 -0.79
N ILE A 99 -3.11 -3.87 -1.74
CA ILE A 99 -3.19 -2.56 -2.36
C ILE A 99 -4.19 -1.72 -1.59
N LEU A 100 -3.76 -0.53 -1.19
CA LEU A 100 -4.60 0.45 -0.54
C LEU A 100 -5.17 1.44 -1.58
N GLU A 101 -6.47 1.66 -1.52
CA GLU A 101 -7.13 2.71 -2.30
C GLU A 101 -7.56 3.87 -1.40
N PRO A 102 -7.41 5.12 -1.86
CA PRO A 102 -7.85 6.28 -1.09
C PRO A 102 -9.37 6.34 -1.03
N MET A 103 -9.88 6.66 0.17
CA MET A 103 -11.29 6.82 0.48
C MET A 103 -11.65 8.28 0.65
N LEU A 104 -12.82 8.62 0.17
CA LEU A 104 -13.44 9.93 0.36
C LEU A 104 -14.68 9.80 1.22
N TYR A 105 -14.79 10.63 2.23
CA TYR A 105 -16.08 10.91 2.87
C TYR A 105 -16.86 11.84 1.96
N PHE A 106 -18.13 11.49 1.69
CA PHE A 106 -19.00 12.29 0.84
C PHE A 106 -20.25 12.78 1.57
N GLU A 107 -20.71 13.95 1.14
CA GLU A 107 -22.03 14.50 1.45
C GLU A 107 -22.74 14.81 0.13
N LEU A 108 -23.86 14.15 -0.10
CA LEU A 108 -24.70 14.30 -1.29
C LEU A 108 -26.03 14.91 -0.91
N GLN A 109 -26.37 16.04 -1.52
CA GLN A 109 -27.68 16.67 -1.41
C GLN A 109 -28.34 16.68 -2.78
N ILE A 110 -29.55 16.12 -2.89
CA ILE A 110 -30.28 15.97 -4.14
C ILE A 110 -31.79 16.14 -3.94
N PRO A 111 -32.55 16.51 -4.98
CA PRO A 111 -34.01 16.45 -4.93
C PRO A 111 -34.51 15.03 -4.62
N GLN A 112 -35.55 14.90 -3.80
CA GLN A 112 -36.12 13.62 -3.36
C GLN A 112 -36.44 12.69 -4.55
N ALA A 113 -36.92 13.21 -5.67
CA ALA A 113 -37.21 12.42 -6.86
C ALA A 113 -36.00 11.71 -7.48
N ALA A 114 -34.77 12.16 -7.17
CA ALA A 114 -33.53 11.58 -7.68
C ALA A 114 -32.90 10.56 -6.70
N SER A 115 -33.47 10.36 -5.51
CA SER A 115 -32.87 9.54 -4.44
C SER A 115 -32.62 8.08 -4.85
N SER A 116 -33.58 7.44 -5.50
CA SER A 116 -33.44 6.03 -5.93
C SER A 116 -32.32 5.85 -6.92
N LYS A 117 -32.13 6.77 -7.87
CA LYS A 117 -31.02 6.75 -8.81
C LYS A 117 -29.67 6.92 -8.07
N ALA A 118 -29.59 7.90 -7.18
CA ALA A 118 -28.39 8.19 -6.42
C ALA A 118 -27.94 6.98 -5.56
N ILE A 119 -28.87 6.33 -4.85
CA ILE A 119 -28.59 5.14 -4.06
C ILE A 119 -28.05 4.00 -4.94
N THR A 120 -28.67 3.79 -6.11
CA THR A 120 -28.19 2.77 -7.06
C THR A 120 -26.77 3.08 -7.57
N ASP A 121 -26.49 4.33 -7.89
CA ASP A 121 -25.17 4.75 -8.36
C ASP A 121 -24.11 4.63 -7.25
N LEU A 122 -24.44 5.04 -6.02
CA LEU A 122 -23.58 4.87 -4.84
C LEU A 122 -23.26 3.39 -4.56
N GLN A 123 -24.24 2.49 -4.69
CA GLN A 123 -24.02 1.05 -4.55
C GLN A 123 -23.09 0.50 -5.63
N LYS A 124 -23.23 0.92 -6.89
CA LYS A 124 -22.31 0.54 -7.99
C LYS A 124 -20.89 1.02 -7.76
N MET A 125 -20.72 2.17 -7.11
CA MET A 125 -19.42 2.71 -6.74
C MET A 125 -18.80 2.03 -5.51
N MET A 126 -19.46 1.01 -4.94
CA MET A 126 -19.03 0.32 -3.71
C MET A 126 -18.88 1.26 -2.51
N SER A 127 -19.76 2.27 -2.42
CA SER A 127 -19.77 3.19 -1.30
C SER A 127 -20.33 2.55 -0.04
N GLU A 128 -19.88 3.04 1.11
CA GLU A 128 -20.42 2.73 2.43
C GLU A 128 -21.32 3.88 2.85
N ILE A 129 -22.64 3.71 2.76
CA ILE A 129 -23.60 4.73 3.16
C ILE A 129 -23.74 4.68 4.69
N GLU A 130 -23.47 5.80 5.36
CA GLU A 130 -23.55 5.91 6.82
C GLU A 130 -24.88 6.51 7.28
N ASP A 131 -25.42 7.48 6.52
CA ASP A 131 -26.68 8.16 6.87
C ASP A 131 -27.48 8.54 5.63
N ILE A 132 -28.81 8.44 5.73
CA ILE A 132 -29.76 8.90 4.72
C ILE A 132 -30.89 9.64 5.43
N SER A 133 -31.03 10.91 5.15
CA SER A 133 -32.08 11.75 5.67
C SER A 133 -32.84 12.42 4.50
N CYS A 134 -34.08 12.07 4.29
CA CYS A 134 -34.92 12.62 3.23
C CYS A 134 -36.17 13.30 3.81
N ASN A 135 -36.54 14.43 3.22
CA ASN A 135 -37.84 15.08 3.41
C ASN A 135 -38.62 15.08 2.07
N ASN A 136 -39.74 15.79 2.02
CA ASN A 136 -40.57 15.78 0.82
C ASN A 136 -39.92 16.45 -0.41
N GLU A 137 -38.88 17.25 -0.23
CA GLU A 137 -38.21 18.00 -1.29
C GLU A 137 -36.77 17.54 -1.54
N TRP A 138 -36.04 17.26 -0.48
CA TRP A 138 -34.60 16.98 -0.51
C TRP A 138 -34.21 15.67 0.17
N CYS A 139 -33.16 15.07 -0.35
CA CYS A 139 -32.51 13.92 0.26
C CYS A 139 -31.04 14.24 0.50
N HIS A 140 -30.57 13.98 1.72
CA HIS A 140 -29.18 14.10 2.13
C HIS A 140 -28.64 12.71 2.40
N ILE A 141 -27.53 12.35 1.76
CA ILE A 141 -26.88 11.05 1.91
C ILE A 141 -25.42 11.31 2.28
N LYS A 142 -24.93 10.61 3.29
CA LYS A 142 -23.55 10.72 3.75
C LYS A 142 -22.90 9.34 3.84
N GLY A 143 -21.60 9.29 3.64
CA GLY A 143 -20.87 8.03 3.73
C GLY A 143 -19.47 8.11 3.17
N LYS A 144 -18.91 6.95 2.84
CA LYS A 144 -17.57 6.83 2.27
C LYS A 144 -17.65 6.20 0.89
N VAL A 145 -16.77 6.64 0.01
CA VAL A 145 -16.70 6.14 -1.36
C VAL A 145 -15.23 6.07 -1.82
N PRO A 146 -14.83 5.02 -2.57
CA PRO A 146 -13.51 4.98 -3.15
C PRO A 146 -13.27 6.11 -4.14
N LEU A 147 -12.10 6.75 -4.07
CA LEU A 147 -11.74 7.85 -4.99
C LEU A 147 -11.87 7.40 -6.46
N ASN A 148 -11.42 6.18 -6.75
CA ASN A 148 -11.33 5.71 -8.14
C ASN A 148 -12.70 5.61 -8.82
N THR A 149 -13.72 5.15 -8.11
CA THR A 149 -15.08 4.95 -8.64
C THR A 149 -15.91 6.23 -8.67
N SER A 150 -15.55 7.25 -7.87
CA SER A 150 -16.33 8.48 -7.69
C SER A 150 -15.83 9.70 -8.46
N LYS A 151 -14.75 9.56 -9.26
CA LYS A 151 -14.05 10.67 -9.94
C LYS A 151 -14.99 11.61 -10.73
N ASN A 152 -15.97 11.05 -11.41
CA ASN A 152 -16.87 11.81 -12.30
C ASN A 152 -18.27 12.02 -11.70
N TYR A 153 -18.52 11.49 -10.51
CA TYR A 153 -19.86 11.44 -9.96
C TYR A 153 -20.48 12.83 -9.70
N ALA A 154 -19.68 13.82 -9.33
CA ALA A 154 -20.17 15.21 -9.20
C ALA A 154 -20.80 15.74 -10.49
N SER A 155 -20.19 15.46 -11.64
CA SER A 155 -20.73 15.85 -12.95
C SER A 155 -22.00 15.07 -13.30
N GLU A 156 -22.05 13.78 -12.96
CA GLU A 156 -23.23 12.94 -13.16
C GLU A 156 -24.41 13.43 -12.32
N VAL A 157 -24.17 13.73 -11.03
CA VAL A 157 -25.17 14.31 -10.12
C VAL A 157 -25.71 15.61 -10.71
N SER A 158 -24.83 16.52 -11.11
CA SER A 158 -25.26 17.79 -11.73
C SER A 158 -26.12 17.56 -12.98
N SER A 159 -25.77 16.60 -13.81
CA SER A 159 -26.47 16.27 -15.04
C SER A 159 -27.92 15.78 -14.78
N TYR A 160 -28.10 14.71 -13.98
CA TYR A 160 -29.44 14.13 -13.79
C TYR A 160 -30.33 14.94 -12.85
N THR A 161 -29.76 15.81 -12.01
CA THR A 161 -30.50 16.72 -11.15
C THR A 161 -30.70 18.11 -11.78
N LYS A 162 -30.27 18.31 -13.03
CA LYS A 162 -30.31 19.59 -13.74
C LYS A 162 -29.64 20.74 -12.95
N GLY A 163 -28.51 20.43 -12.31
CA GLY A 163 -27.74 21.40 -11.55
C GLY A 163 -28.18 21.62 -10.11
N LEU A 164 -29.25 20.95 -9.65
CA LEU A 164 -29.77 21.12 -8.29
C LEU A 164 -29.03 20.27 -7.26
N GLY A 165 -28.36 19.17 -7.69
CA GLY A 165 -27.64 18.27 -6.80
C GLY A 165 -26.24 18.77 -6.50
N ILE A 166 -25.80 18.55 -5.26
CA ILE A 166 -24.46 18.90 -4.76
C ILE A 166 -23.80 17.64 -4.21
N PHE A 167 -22.60 17.31 -4.72
CA PHE A 167 -21.78 16.24 -4.23
C PHE A 167 -20.46 16.82 -3.71
N MET A 168 -20.26 16.79 -2.40
CA MET A 168 -19.05 17.26 -1.73
C MET A 168 -18.26 16.08 -1.20
N VAL A 169 -16.94 16.15 -1.32
CA VAL A 169 -16.04 15.09 -0.85
C VAL A 169 -14.85 15.65 -0.09
N LYS A 170 -14.35 14.86 0.88
CA LYS A 170 -13.09 15.11 1.59
C LYS A 170 -12.33 13.81 1.81
N PRO A 171 -10.98 13.79 1.76
CA PRO A 171 -10.20 12.61 2.08
C PRO A 171 -10.51 12.07 3.49
N CYS A 172 -10.66 10.76 3.64
CA CYS A 172 -10.94 10.13 4.93
C CYS A 172 -10.07 8.89 5.22
N GLY A 173 -8.94 8.75 4.52
CA GLY A 173 -7.99 7.66 4.72
C GLY A 173 -7.92 6.68 3.56
N TYR A 174 -7.60 5.44 3.84
CA TYR A 174 -7.39 4.38 2.86
C TYR A 174 -8.14 3.12 3.30
N GLN A 175 -8.45 2.25 2.34
CA GLN A 175 -8.93 0.90 2.60
C GLN A 175 -8.21 -0.10 1.70
N ILE A 176 -8.23 -1.38 2.09
CA ILE A 176 -7.76 -2.46 1.22
C ILE A 176 -8.71 -2.59 0.04
N THR A 177 -8.17 -2.58 -1.17
CA THR A 177 -8.95 -2.66 -2.42
C THR A 177 -9.66 -4.02 -2.50
N LYS A 178 -10.98 -4.01 -2.66
CA LYS A 178 -11.83 -5.21 -2.82
C LYS A 178 -11.79 -5.81 -4.23
N GLY A 179 -11.21 -5.12 -5.20
CA GLY A 179 -11.08 -5.56 -6.60
C GLY A 179 -9.67 -6.09 -6.86
N GLY A 180 -9.56 -7.31 -7.45
CA GLY A 180 -8.27 -7.86 -7.82
C GLY A 180 -7.55 -6.94 -8.80
N TYR A 181 -6.44 -6.35 -8.37
CA TYR A 181 -5.48 -5.77 -9.29
C TYR A 181 -4.75 -6.93 -10.00
N SER A 182 -4.63 -6.84 -11.31
CA SER A 182 -3.80 -7.79 -12.05
C SER A 182 -2.36 -7.68 -11.52
N ASP A 183 -1.75 -8.83 -11.24
CA ASP A 183 -0.39 -8.98 -10.70
C ASP A 183 0.71 -8.51 -11.68
N ASN A 184 0.57 -7.34 -12.26
CA ASN A 184 1.61 -6.70 -13.05
C ASN A 184 2.68 -6.12 -12.10
N ILE A 185 3.43 -7.04 -11.45
CA ILE A 185 4.62 -6.68 -10.71
C ILE A 185 5.60 -6.04 -11.69
N ARG A 186 5.84 -4.75 -11.55
CA ARG A 186 6.84 -4.03 -12.35
C ARG A 186 8.23 -4.43 -11.88
N MET A 187 8.76 -5.51 -12.45
CA MET A 187 10.15 -5.90 -12.25
C MET A 187 11.04 -5.11 -13.20
N ASN A 188 12.06 -4.44 -12.68
CA ASN A 188 13.13 -3.91 -13.52
C ASN A 188 14.05 -5.07 -13.98
N GLU A 189 14.92 -4.83 -14.96
CA GLU A 189 15.78 -5.89 -15.51
C GLU A 189 16.74 -6.50 -14.47
N LYS A 190 17.21 -5.71 -13.52
CA LYS A 190 18.09 -6.18 -12.42
C LYS A 190 17.32 -7.10 -11.47
N ASP A 191 16.05 -6.79 -11.16
CA ASP A 191 15.19 -7.64 -10.33
C ASP A 191 14.92 -8.98 -11.02
N LYS A 192 14.73 -8.98 -12.35
CA LYS A 192 14.56 -10.21 -13.16
C LYS A 192 15.81 -11.08 -13.09
N LEU A 193 17.00 -10.51 -13.21
CA LEU A 193 18.25 -11.23 -13.11
C LEU A 193 18.44 -11.86 -11.73
N LEU A 194 18.13 -11.14 -10.66
CA LEU A 194 18.23 -11.66 -9.28
C LEU A 194 17.25 -12.80 -9.04
N PHE A 195 16.02 -12.67 -9.54
CA PHE A 195 15.00 -13.73 -9.48
C PHE A 195 15.42 -14.99 -10.24
N MET A 196 16.04 -14.83 -11.42
CA MET A 196 16.58 -15.94 -12.19
C MET A 196 17.75 -16.62 -11.45
N PHE A 197 18.64 -15.85 -10.79
CA PHE A 197 19.74 -16.38 -9.98
C PHE A 197 19.24 -17.20 -8.79
N GLN A 198 18.22 -16.73 -8.07
CA GLN A 198 17.61 -17.48 -6.96
C GLN A 198 16.96 -18.79 -7.42
N LYS A 199 16.24 -18.76 -8.53
CA LYS A 199 15.59 -19.95 -9.09
C LYS A 199 16.63 -21.01 -9.48
N SER A 200 17.80 -20.60 -9.95
CA SER A 200 18.91 -21.51 -10.28
C SER A 200 19.59 -22.09 -9.03
N MET A 201 19.56 -21.38 -7.88
CA MET A 201 20.14 -21.86 -6.61
C MET A 201 19.19 -22.76 -5.82
N SER A 202 17.87 -22.60 -5.98
CA SER A 202 16.85 -23.44 -5.34
C SER A 202 16.62 -24.78 -6.06
N SER A 203 17.21 -24.97 -7.24
CA SER A 203 17.12 -26.20 -8.04
C SER A 203 18.29 -27.16 -7.84
N LYS A 204 19.18 -26.88 -6.91
CA LYS A 204 20.27 -27.75 -6.45
C LYS A 204 20.08 -28.13 -4.99
#